data_d8142ff931f3d2c1b0d58a22f579f957
#
_entry.id   d8142ff931f3d2c1b0d58a22f579f957
#
_cell.length_a   1.000
_cell.length_b   1.000
_cell.length_c   1.000
_cell.angle_alpha   90.00
_cell.angle_beta   90.00
_cell.angle_gamma   90.00
#
_symmetry.space_group_name_H-M   'P 1'
#
loop_
_entity.id
_entity.type
_entity.pdbx_description
1 polymer ?
#
loop_
_entity_poly.entity_id
_entity_poly.type
_entity_poly.pdbx_seq_one_letter_code
_entity_poly.pdbx_strand_id
1 'polypeptide(L)'
;MNVAPGLFISFEGIDGAGKSTHIAALADAFKAQGRAVTLSREPGGTPLAEKLRTLILNDVMDPLTEALLIFAARRDHLTTVIAPALARGDVVLCDRFTDATFAYQGGGRGFDLEVLSKLELWAQAAQGLGRDFVHELGRKGAAPAIVQPDLTVWFDLAPEEAAQRLAGARVPDKFEIQPVEFFRRVARGYADRMAQDPARFARIDAARARENVWHAVYQVFADKGWLP
;
A
#
# COMPACT_ATOMS: atom_id res chain seq x y z
N MET A 1 24.40 19.24 4.10
CA MET A 1 22.99 19.50 4.41
C MET A 1 22.42 18.20 4.94
N ASN A 2 21.79 18.22 6.13
CA ASN A 2 21.14 17.01 6.64
C ASN A 2 19.88 16.79 5.80
N VAL A 3 19.89 15.80 4.92
CA VAL A 3 18.70 15.39 4.18
C VAL A 3 17.74 14.75 5.19
N ALA A 4 16.49 15.21 5.21
CA ALA A 4 15.48 14.58 6.05
C ALA A 4 15.34 13.09 5.65
N PRO A 5 15.11 12.19 6.62
CA PRO A 5 14.97 10.77 6.31
C PRO A 5 13.79 10.52 5.35
N GLY A 6 13.94 9.55 4.45
CA GLY A 6 12.86 9.11 3.59
C GLY A 6 11.69 8.60 4.43
N LEU A 7 10.46 8.81 3.93
CA LEU A 7 9.24 8.30 4.54
C LEU A 7 8.52 7.41 3.53
N PHE A 8 8.09 6.23 3.97
CA PHE A 8 7.32 5.31 3.14
C PHE A 8 5.89 5.15 3.69
N ILE A 9 4.90 5.60 2.93
CA ILE A 9 3.49 5.54 3.30
C ILE A 9 2.71 4.73 2.27
N SER A 10 1.96 3.71 2.70
CA SER A 10 0.99 3.01 1.86
C SER A 10 -0.44 3.45 2.18
N PHE A 11 -1.29 3.40 1.16
CA PHE A 11 -2.72 3.73 1.25
C PHE A 11 -3.52 2.50 0.86
N GLU A 12 -4.31 2.01 1.78
CA GLU A 12 -5.01 0.76 1.68
C GLU A 12 -6.54 0.94 1.75
N GLY A 13 -7.26 -0.06 1.30
CA GLY A 13 -8.73 -0.07 1.28
C GLY A 13 -9.27 -0.49 -0.08
N ILE A 14 -10.54 -0.84 -0.14
CA ILE A 14 -11.21 -1.29 -1.37
C ILE A 14 -11.35 -0.16 -2.39
N ASP A 15 -11.60 -0.49 -3.65
CA ASP A 15 -11.87 0.50 -4.68
C ASP A 15 -13.17 1.27 -4.36
N GLY A 16 -13.22 2.55 -4.73
CA GLY A 16 -14.32 3.44 -4.31
C GLY A 16 -14.13 4.11 -2.94
N ALA A 17 -13.12 3.72 -2.15
CA ALA A 17 -12.85 4.34 -0.84
C ALA A 17 -12.25 5.77 -0.92
N GLY A 18 -11.95 6.29 -2.13
CA GLY A 18 -11.52 7.68 -2.33
C GLY A 18 -10.03 7.94 -2.11
N LYS A 19 -9.19 6.90 -2.00
CA LYS A 19 -7.74 6.98 -1.74
C LYS A 19 -7.01 8.01 -2.60
N SER A 20 -7.14 7.92 -3.92
CA SER A 20 -6.37 8.72 -4.89
C SER A 20 -6.50 10.23 -4.69
N THR A 21 -7.69 10.70 -4.30
CA THR A 21 -7.92 12.12 -4.01
C THR A 21 -7.09 12.59 -2.82
N HIS A 22 -7.04 11.79 -1.76
CA HIS A 22 -6.32 12.14 -0.53
C HIS A 22 -4.80 11.95 -0.68
N ILE A 23 -4.36 10.97 -1.48
CA ILE A 23 -2.96 10.79 -1.86
C ILE A 23 -2.44 12.04 -2.58
N ALA A 24 -3.19 12.57 -3.56
CA ALA A 24 -2.80 13.77 -4.29
C ALA A 24 -2.69 15.00 -3.36
N ALA A 25 -3.70 15.22 -2.52
CA ALA A 25 -3.70 16.33 -1.57
C ALA A 25 -2.53 16.24 -0.56
N LEU A 26 -2.21 15.03 -0.10
CA LEU A 26 -1.08 14.80 0.81
C LEU A 26 0.26 15.05 0.11
N ALA A 27 0.39 14.63 -1.15
CA ALA A 27 1.58 14.91 -1.95
C ALA A 27 1.83 16.42 -2.06
N ASP A 28 0.78 17.20 -2.29
CA ASP A 28 0.89 18.65 -2.39
C ASP A 28 1.23 19.28 -1.02
N ALA A 29 0.71 18.75 0.08
CA ALA A 29 1.06 19.21 1.43
C ALA A 29 2.56 18.97 1.73
N PHE A 30 3.13 17.82 1.39
CA PHE A 30 4.57 17.57 1.56
C PHE A 30 5.44 18.42 0.64
N LYS A 31 5.02 18.61 -0.63
CA LYS A 31 5.73 19.51 -1.56
C LYS A 31 5.75 20.95 -1.07
N ALA A 32 4.65 21.43 -0.48
CA ALA A 32 4.56 22.75 0.10
C ALA A 32 5.58 22.98 1.24
N GLN A 33 6.05 21.90 1.88
CA GLN A 33 7.12 21.93 2.88
C GLN A 33 8.53 21.74 2.27
N GLY A 34 8.64 21.72 0.96
CA GLY A 34 9.91 21.51 0.26
C GLY A 34 10.39 20.06 0.23
N ARG A 35 9.54 19.08 0.59
CA ARG A 35 9.88 17.66 0.49
C ARG A 35 9.72 17.16 -0.94
N ALA A 36 10.69 16.39 -1.41
CA ALA A 36 10.52 15.62 -2.63
C ALA A 36 9.52 14.48 -2.39
N VAL A 37 8.61 14.25 -3.35
CA VAL A 37 7.54 13.24 -3.24
C VAL A 37 7.59 12.31 -4.44
N THR A 38 7.68 11.02 -4.18
CA THR A 38 7.53 9.95 -5.17
C THR A 38 6.14 9.33 -5.02
N LEU A 39 5.29 9.50 -6.06
CA LEU A 39 3.97 8.85 -6.13
C LEU A 39 4.10 7.53 -6.87
N SER A 40 3.52 6.46 -6.33
CA SER A 40 3.52 5.14 -6.97
C SER A 40 2.29 4.32 -6.58
N ARG A 41 2.21 3.09 -7.10
CA ARG A 41 1.10 2.16 -6.82
C ARG A 41 1.52 0.71 -6.97
N GLU A 42 0.78 -0.20 -6.34
CA GLU A 42 0.93 -1.64 -6.52
C GLU A 42 -0.39 -2.37 -6.86
N PRO A 43 -0.33 -3.49 -7.61
CA PRO A 43 0.82 -3.86 -8.43
C PRO A 43 1.03 -2.84 -9.55
N GLY A 44 2.30 -2.49 -9.85
CA GLY A 44 2.65 -1.48 -10.84
C GLY A 44 3.85 -0.63 -10.43
N GLY A 45 3.94 0.59 -10.98
CA GLY A 45 4.97 1.58 -10.64
C GLY A 45 6.29 1.43 -11.41
N THR A 46 6.48 0.37 -12.18
CA THR A 46 7.63 0.17 -13.07
C THR A 46 7.17 -0.41 -14.41
N PRO A 47 7.96 -0.30 -15.49
CA PRO A 47 7.58 -0.90 -16.77
C PRO A 47 7.35 -2.42 -16.70
N LEU A 48 8.10 -3.16 -15.87
CA LEU A 48 7.89 -4.58 -15.65
C LEU A 48 6.65 -4.83 -14.81
N ALA A 49 6.52 -4.15 -13.68
CA ALA A 49 5.39 -4.33 -12.78
C ALA A 49 4.04 -3.95 -13.44
N GLU A 50 4.00 -2.97 -14.35
CA GLU A 50 2.79 -2.65 -15.12
C GLU A 50 2.40 -3.77 -16.11
N LYS A 51 3.37 -4.46 -16.72
CA LYS A 51 3.08 -5.66 -17.53
C LYS A 51 2.50 -6.78 -16.67
N LEU A 52 3.11 -7.03 -15.51
CA LEU A 52 2.61 -8.03 -14.56
C LEU A 52 1.21 -7.65 -14.04
N ARG A 53 0.97 -6.36 -13.75
CA ARG A 53 -0.38 -5.86 -13.41
C ARG A 53 -1.40 -6.22 -14.48
N THR A 54 -1.07 -6.03 -15.75
CA THR A 54 -1.98 -6.36 -16.85
C THR A 54 -2.37 -7.83 -16.82
N LEU A 55 -1.42 -8.74 -16.61
CA LEU A 55 -1.70 -10.17 -16.47
C LEU A 55 -2.53 -10.45 -15.21
N ILE A 56 -2.14 -9.88 -14.06
CA ILE A 56 -2.83 -10.07 -12.78
C ILE A 56 -4.29 -9.64 -12.86
N LEU A 57 -4.61 -8.55 -13.56
CA LEU A 57 -5.98 -8.01 -13.60
C LEU A 57 -6.88 -8.66 -14.65
N ASN A 58 -6.30 -9.20 -15.73
CA ASN A 58 -7.07 -9.67 -16.88
C ASN A 58 -7.06 -11.19 -17.08
N ASP A 59 -6.01 -11.88 -16.63
CA ASP A 59 -5.89 -13.31 -16.91
C ASP A 59 -6.41 -14.16 -15.74
N VAL A 60 -6.98 -15.30 -16.09
CA VAL A 60 -7.37 -16.33 -15.11
C VAL A 60 -6.14 -17.14 -14.72
N MET A 61 -5.90 -17.25 -13.42
CA MET A 61 -4.80 -18.02 -12.89
C MET A 61 -5.14 -18.60 -11.51
N ASP A 62 -4.39 -19.58 -11.06
CA ASP A 62 -4.52 -20.09 -9.71
C ASP A 62 -4.01 -19.11 -8.66
N PRO A 63 -4.43 -19.22 -7.39
CA PRO A 63 -4.06 -18.25 -6.35
C PRO A 63 -2.56 -18.16 -6.08
N LEU A 64 -1.79 -19.23 -6.22
CA LEU A 64 -0.34 -19.19 -6.03
C LEU A 64 0.35 -18.45 -7.16
N THR A 65 -0.02 -18.71 -8.41
CA THR A 65 0.49 -17.97 -9.57
C THR A 65 0.19 -16.46 -9.42
N GLU A 66 -1.02 -16.10 -9.01
CA GLU A 66 -1.39 -14.70 -8.76
C GLU A 66 -0.50 -14.07 -7.67
N ALA A 67 -0.31 -14.75 -6.54
CA ALA A 67 0.55 -14.27 -5.47
C ALA A 67 2.01 -14.11 -5.93
N LEU A 68 2.56 -15.09 -6.65
CA LEU A 68 3.93 -15.02 -7.18
C LEU A 68 4.13 -13.83 -8.13
N LEU A 69 3.18 -13.55 -9.02
CA LEU A 69 3.25 -12.38 -9.92
C LEU A 69 3.16 -11.06 -9.14
N ILE A 70 2.30 -10.97 -8.13
CA ILE A 70 2.19 -9.80 -7.26
C ILE A 70 3.52 -9.54 -6.54
N PHE A 71 4.11 -10.57 -5.94
CA PHE A 71 5.39 -10.41 -5.23
C PHE A 71 6.57 -10.18 -6.16
N ALA A 72 6.56 -10.72 -7.39
CA ALA A 72 7.55 -10.38 -8.41
C ALA A 72 7.46 -8.89 -8.82
N ALA A 73 6.25 -8.38 -9.07
CA ALA A 73 6.02 -6.97 -9.36
C ALA A 73 6.48 -6.08 -8.20
N ARG A 74 6.17 -6.47 -6.96
CA ARG A 74 6.60 -5.76 -5.74
C ARG A 74 8.13 -5.73 -5.61
N ARG A 75 8.81 -6.86 -5.85
CA ARG A 75 10.28 -6.89 -5.77
C ARG A 75 10.91 -5.92 -6.76
N ASP A 76 10.44 -5.91 -8.00
CA ASP A 76 10.92 -4.98 -9.02
C ASP A 76 10.64 -3.52 -8.62
N HIS A 77 9.45 -3.23 -8.13
CA HIS A 77 9.04 -1.91 -7.66
C HIS A 77 9.90 -1.43 -6.46
N LEU A 78 10.15 -2.30 -5.49
CA LEU A 78 11.01 -1.99 -4.35
C LEU A 78 12.44 -1.64 -4.79
N THR A 79 13.02 -2.44 -5.70
CA THR A 79 14.42 -2.26 -6.10
C THR A 79 14.64 -1.07 -7.01
N THR A 80 13.68 -0.74 -7.87
CA THR A 80 13.83 0.28 -8.90
C THR A 80 13.23 1.64 -8.55
N VAL A 81 12.25 1.68 -7.66
CA VAL A 81 11.53 2.93 -7.31
C VAL A 81 11.61 3.25 -5.82
N ILE A 82 11.09 2.36 -4.96
CA ILE A 82 10.88 2.69 -3.54
C ILE A 82 12.22 2.89 -2.82
N ALA A 83 13.11 1.89 -2.85
CA ALA A 83 14.37 1.97 -2.13
C ALA A 83 15.27 3.14 -2.62
N PRO A 84 15.42 3.39 -3.94
CA PRO A 84 16.15 4.57 -4.41
C PRO A 84 15.51 5.91 -3.99
N ALA A 85 14.18 6.01 -3.95
CA ALA A 85 13.49 7.22 -3.51
C ALA A 85 13.72 7.49 -2.01
N LEU A 86 13.58 6.45 -1.18
CA LEU A 86 13.85 6.55 0.25
C LEU A 86 15.31 6.91 0.56
N ALA A 87 16.26 6.36 -0.20
CA ALA A 87 17.67 6.70 -0.06
C ALA A 87 17.99 8.16 -0.39
N ARG A 88 17.21 8.80 -1.25
CA ARG A 88 17.29 10.25 -1.53
C ARG A 88 16.62 11.13 -0.47
N GLY A 89 15.87 10.54 0.47
CA GLY A 89 15.07 11.27 1.44
C GLY A 89 13.67 11.68 0.95
N ASP A 90 13.19 11.08 -0.15
CA ASP A 90 11.86 11.36 -0.67
C ASP A 90 10.76 10.85 0.29
N VAL A 91 9.59 11.46 0.20
CA VAL A 91 8.35 10.89 0.73
C VAL A 91 7.72 10.01 -0.35
N VAL A 92 7.71 8.70 -0.13
CA VAL A 92 7.07 7.73 -1.03
C VAL A 92 5.63 7.52 -0.60
N LEU A 93 4.68 7.89 -1.46
CA LEU A 93 3.25 7.66 -1.29
C LEU A 93 2.81 6.58 -2.28
N CYS A 94 2.43 5.41 -1.79
CA CYS A 94 2.11 4.25 -2.60
C CYS A 94 0.63 3.85 -2.45
N ASP A 95 -0.14 3.89 -3.55
CA ASP A 95 -1.50 3.35 -3.57
C ASP A 95 -1.42 1.83 -3.59
N ARG A 96 -1.71 1.21 -2.46
CA ARG A 96 -1.55 -0.20 -2.10
C ARG A 96 -0.08 -0.64 -1.95
N PHE A 97 0.11 -1.60 -1.08
CA PHE A 97 1.36 -2.32 -0.87
C PHE A 97 1.05 -3.75 -0.37
N THR A 98 1.89 -4.29 0.50
CA THR A 98 1.79 -5.67 0.96
C THR A 98 0.48 -6.00 1.67
N ASP A 99 -0.07 -5.06 2.44
CA ASP A 99 -1.31 -5.26 3.20
C ASP A 99 -2.51 -5.55 2.28
N ALA A 100 -2.53 -4.97 1.06
CA ALA A 100 -3.51 -5.34 0.03
C ALA A 100 -3.42 -6.82 -0.37
N THR A 101 -2.21 -7.38 -0.47
CA THR A 101 -2.04 -8.80 -0.83
C THR A 101 -2.61 -9.72 0.25
N PHE A 102 -2.34 -9.42 1.52
CA PHE A 102 -2.93 -10.18 2.63
C PHE A 102 -4.45 -10.04 2.68
N ALA A 103 -4.97 -8.83 2.40
CA ALA A 103 -6.40 -8.60 2.38
C ALA A 103 -7.10 -9.31 1.21
N TYR A 104 -6.60 -9.17 -0.02
CA TYR A 104 -7.25 -9.67 -1.23
C TYR A 104 -6.99 -11.15 -1.48
N GLN A 105 -5.72 -11.58 -1.53
CA GLN A 105 -5.36 -12.98 -1.77
C GLN A 105 -5.59 -13.82 -0.50
N GLY A 106 -5.19 -13.32 0.67
CA GLY A 106 -5.42 -14.00 1.94
C GLY A 106 -6.90 -13.99 2.34
N GLY A 107 -7.41 -12.85 2.77
CA GLY A 107 -8.78 -12.70 3.25
C GLY A 107 -9.83 -12.97 2.17
N GLY A 108 -9.74 -12.29 1.03
CA GLY A 108 -10.70 -12.36 -0.06
C GLY A 108 -10.78 -13.74 -0.71
N ARG A 109 -9.63 -14.29 -1.17
CA ARG A 109 -9.54 -15.58 -1.85
C ARG A 109 -9.31 -16.78 -0.91
N GLY A 110 -8.96 -16.54 0.36
CA GLY A 110 -8.66 -17.62 1.32
C GLY A 110 -7.32 -18.31 1.05
N PHE A 111 -6.37 -17.61 0.39
CA PHE A 111 -5.05 -18.18 0.17
C PHE A 111 -4.24 -18.23 1.48
N ASP A 112 -3.35 -19.19 1.59
CA ASP A 112 -2.57 -19.46 2.79
C ASP A 112 -1.72 -18.27 3.23
N LEU A 113 -2.00 -17.73 4.43
CA LEU A 113 -1.32 -16.57 4.98
C LEU A 113 0.14 -16.86 5.34
N GLU A 114 0.49 -18.12 5.67
CA GLU A 114 1.88 -18.51 5.95
C GLU A 114 2.73 -18.46 4.68
N VAL A 115 2.16 -18.90 3.55
CA VAL A 115 2.81 -18.79 2.25
C VAL A 115 3.00 -17.32 1.88
N LEU A 116 1.97 -16.47 2.05
CA LEU A 116 2.09 -15.03 1.81
C LEU A 116 3.18 -14.39 2.67
N SER A 117 3.26 -14.76 3.95
CA SER A 117 4.30 -14.24 4.86
C SER A 117 5.71 -14.65 4.43
N LYS A 118 5.90 -15.86 3.91
CA LYS A 118 7.20 -16.29 3.36
C LYS A 118 7.56 -15.51 2.09
N LEU A 119 6.59 -15.30 1.19
CA LEU A 119 6.78 -14.49 -0.01
C LEU A 119 7.06 -13.02 0.32
N GLU A 120 6.36 -12.46 1.31
CA GLU A 120 6.61 -11.12 1.83
C GLU A 120 8.08 -10.99 2.31
N LEU A 121 8.52 -11.93 3.16
CA LEU A 121 9.89 -11.93 3.66
C LEU A 121 10.92 -11.97 2.52
N TRP A 122 10.73 -12.81 1.52
CA TRP A 122 11.68 -12.94 0.40
C TRP A 122 11.67 -11.73 -0.52
N ALA A 123 10.48 -11.24 -0.88
CA ALA A 123 10.34 -10.12 -1.81
C ALA A 123 10.76 -8.78 -1.19
N GLN A 124 10.52 -8.60 0.11
CA GLN A 124 10.76 -7.34 0.81
C GLN A 124 12.03 -7.34 1.65
N ALA A 125 12.80 -8.46 1.65
CA ALA A 125 14.08 -8.48 2.33
C ALA A 125 14.98 -7.34 1.83
N ALA A 126 15.57 -6.60 2.78
CA ALA A 126 16.47 -5.48 2.50
C ALA A 126 17.75 -5.92 1.78
N GLN A 127 18.12 -7.20 1.89
CA GLN A 127 19.25 -7.78 1.19
C GLN A 127 19.10 -7.61 -0.33
N GLY A 128 20.10 -6.98 -0.97
CA GLY A 128 20.11 -6.68 -2.40
C GLY A 128 19.41 -5.37 -2.80
N LEU A 129 18.98 -4.54 -1.85
CA LEU A 129 18.41 -3.20 -2.12
C LEU A 129 19.47 -2.07 -2.06
N GLY A 130 20.76 -2.40 -2.00
CA GLY A 130 21.87 -1.46 -1.90
C GLY A 130 22.41 -1.33 -0.47
N ARG A 131 23.73 -1.11 -0.34
CA ARG A 131 24.40 -1.10 0.98
C ARG A 131 23.93 0.04 1.88
N ASP A 132 23.68 1.20 1.31
CA ASP A 132 23.27 2.39 2.06
C ASP A 132 21.86 2.25 2.64
N PHE A 133 20.97 1.65 1.88
CA PHE A 133 19.59 1.38 2.31
C PHE A 133 19.51 0.32 3.41
N VAL A 134 20.33 -0.75 3.31
CA VAL A 134 20.44 -1.80 4.35
C VAL A 134 20.98 -1.23 5.66
N HIS A 135 21.94 -0.29 5.58
CA HIS A 135 22.52 0.35 6.76
C HIS A 135 21.50 1.26 7.50
N GLU A 136 20.64 1.93 6.77
CA GLU A 136 19.60 2.80 7.35
C GLU A 136 18.46 1.99 8.00
N LEU A 137 18.03 0.88 7.38
CA LEU A 137 17.08 -0.05 7.99
C LEU A 137 17.65 -0.78 9.22
N GLY A 138 18.92 -1.14 9.21
CA GLY A 138 19.61 -1.80 10.34
C GLY A 138 19.67 -0.95 11.61
N ARG A 139 19.47 0.35 11.52
CA ARG A 139 19.33 1.24 12.69
C ARG A 139 18.01 1.09 13.42
N LYS A 140 17.00 0.46 12.82
CA LYS A 140 15.65 0.30 13.38
C LYS A 140 15.41 -1.02 14.15
N GLY A 141 16.40 -1.93 14.28
CA GLY A 141 16.30 -3.13 15.14
C GLY A 141 16.48 -4.49 14.44
N ALA A 142 16.88 -5.48 15.20
CA ALA A 142 17.51 -6.74 14.80
C ALA A 142 16.53 -7.88 14.41
N ALA A 143 15.81 -7.77 13.32
CA ALA A 143 15.24 -8.91 12.61
C ALA A 143 15.69 -8.84 11.14
N PRO A 144 15.54 -9.87 10.27
CA PRO A 144 15.81 -9.67 8.87
C PRO A 144 14.97 -8.48 8.39
N ALA A 145 15.65 -7.34 8.20
CA ALA A 145 14.96 -6.08 7.91
C ALA A 145 14.21 -6.24 6.58
N ILE A 146 12.89 -6.25 6.66
CA ILE A 146 12.02 -6.17 5.49
C ILE A 146 11.60 -4.73 5.29
N VAL A 147 11.47 -4.32 4.04
CA VAL A 147 10.93 -3.00 3.69
C VAL A 147 9.43 -3.01 3.93
N GLN A 148 9.00 -2.20 4.86
CA GLN A 148 7.59 -1.98 5.14
C GLN A 148 7.29 -0.48 5.22
N PRO A 149 6.03 -0.05 5.00
CA PRO A 149 5.65 1.33 5.22
C PRO A 149 5.91 1.77 6.66
N ASP A 150 6.37 3.01 6.84
CA ASP A 150 6.41 3.68 8.14
C ASP A 150 4.98 3.95 8.67
N LEU A 151 4.01 4.05 7.74
CA LEU A 151 2.59 4.19 8.02
C LEU A 151 1.76 3.57 6.90
N THR A 152 0.76 2.77 7.27
CA THR A 152 -0.32 2.31 6.41
C THR A 152 -1.60 3.08 6.75
N VAL A 153 -2.10 3.87 5.82
CA VAL A 153 -3.39 4.58 5.95
C VAL A 153 -4.47 3.70 5.35
N TRP A 154 -5.31 3.11 6.19
CA TRP A 154 -6.39 2.25 5.75
C TRP A 154 -7.72 3.03 5.69
N PHE A 155 -8.21 3.24 4.47
CA PHE A 155 -9.52 3.82 4.19
C PHE A 155 -10.57 2.72 4.33
N ASP A 156 -11.19 2.67 5.50
CA ASP A 156 -12.22 1.69 5.81
C ASP A 156 -13.57 2.19 5.31
N LEU A 157 -14.14 1.43 4.38
CA LEU A 157 -15.43 1.72 3.74
C LEU A 157 -16.23 0.43 3.63
N ALA A 158 -17.53 0.49 3.94
CA ALA A 158 -18.43 -0.63 3.75
C ALA A 158 -18.49 -1.03 2.26
N PRO A 159 -18.39 -2.33 1.93
CA PRO A 159 -18.41 -2.80 0.54
C PRO A 159 -19.62 -2.34 -0.26
N GLU A 160 -20.77 -2.25 0.39
CA GLU A 160 -22.03 -1.80 -0.21
C GLU A 160 -21.95 -0.34 -0.66
N GLU A 161 -21.33 0.50 0.14
CA GLU A 161 -21.11 1.93 -0.17
C GLU A 161 -20.06 2.10 -1.27
N ALA A 162 -18.99 1.32 -1.23
CA ALA A 162 -17.98 1.30 -2.28
C ALA A 162 -18.57 0.93 -3.64
N ALA A 163 -19.43 -0.11 -3.69
CA ALA A 163 -20.14 -0.52 -4.90
C ALA A 163 -21.03 0.59 -5.45
N GLN A 164 -21.74 1.34 -4.58
CA GLN A 164 -22.55 2.49 -5.00
C GLN A 164 -21.69 3.60 -5.61
N ARG A 165 -20.52 3.89 -5.03
CA ARG A 165 -19.60 4.93 -5.54
C ARG A 165 -18.96 4.56 -6.88
N LEU A 166 -18.77 3.27 -7.15
CA LEU A 166 -18.17 2.76 -8.39
C LEU A 166 -19.20 2.57 -9.50
N ALA A 167 -20.48 2.55 -9.19
CA ALA A 167 -21.55 2.32 -10.17
C ALA A 167 -21.46 3.30 -11.36
N GLY A 168 -21.12 2.78 -12.54
CA GLY A 168 -21.03 3.55 -13.78
C GLY A 168 -19.71 4.30 -14.01
N ALA A 169 -18.69 4.17 -13.15
CA ALA A 169 -17.45 4.93 -13.28
C ALA A 169 -16.52 4.40 -14.39
N ARG A 170 -16.43 3.08 -14.58
CA ARG A 170 -15.61 2.41 -15.61
C ARG A 170 -15.96 0.93 -15.76
N VAL A 171 -15.38 0.26 -16.76
CA VAL A 171 -15.45 -1.21 -16.86
C VAL A 171 -14.67 -1.81 -15.68
N PRO A 172 -15.32 -2.63 -14.84
CA PRO A 172 -14.68 -3.21 -13.67
C PRO A 172 -13.64 -4.29 -14.05
N ASP A 173 -12.55 -4.38 -13.27
CA ASP A 173 -11.59 -5.46 -13.40
C ASP A 173 -12.07 -6.75 -12.68
N LYS A 174 -11.26 -7.84 -12.75
CA LYS A 174 -11.63 -9.14 -12.17
C LYS A 174 -11.81 -9.14 -10.65
N PHE A 175 -11.24 -8.17 -9.94
CA PHE A 175 -11.45 -8.03 -8.50
C PHE A 175 -12.72 -7.23 -8.21
N GLU A 176 -12.98 -6.16 -8.96
CA GLU A 176 -14.16 -5.30 -8.78
C GLU A 176 -15.49 -6.01 -9.05
N ILE A 177 -15.49 -7.04 -9.91
CA ILE A 177 -16.69 -7.85 -10.20
C ILE A 177 -17.00 -8.91 -9.12
N GLN A 178 -16.18 -9.03 -8.08
CA GLN A 178 -16.39 -10.01 -7.03
C GLN A 178 -17.65 -9.68 -6.19
N PRO A 179 -18.31 -10.70 -5.62
CA PRO A 179 -19.49 -10.49 -4.78
C PRO A 179 -19.13 -9.72 -3.50
N VAL A 180 -20.11 -9.06 -2.91
CA VAL A 180 -19.95 -8.26 -1.66
C VAL A 180 -19.26 -9.05 -0.55
N GLU A 181 -19.56 -10.35 -0.43
CA GLU A 181 -18.93 -11.23 0.56
C GLU A 181 -17.40 -11.34 0.40
N PHE A 182 -16.89 -11.23 -0.82
CA PHE A 182 -15.45 -11.17 -1.06
C PHE A 182 -14.86 -9.89 -0.42
N PHE A 183 -15.48 -8.74 -0.64
CA PHE A 183 -15.00 -7.48 -0.07
C PHE A 183 -15.17 -7.40 1.44
N ARG A 184 -16.17 -8.06 2.02
CA ARG A 184 -16.28 -8.20 3.49
C ARG A 184 -15.08 -8.99 4.06
N ARG A 185 -14.66 -10.06 3.36
CA ARG A 185 -13.45 -10.80 3.75
C ARG A 185 -12.18 -9.97 3.55
N VAL A 186 -12.10 -9.18 2.48
CA VAL A 186 -10.98 -8.24 2.24
C VAL A 186 -10.90 -7.21 3.38
N ALA A 187 -12.00 -6.59 3.76
CA ALA A 187 -12.04 -5.63 4.87
C ALA A 187 -11.58 -6.29 6.18
N ARG A 188 -11.99 -7.54 6.43
CA ARG A 188 -11.51 -8.31 7.59
C ARG A 188 -10.00 -8.58 7.51
N GLY A 189 -9.48 -8.91 6.33
CA GLY A 189 -8.05 -9.10 6.12
C GLY A 189 -7.23 -7.85 6.46
N TYR A 190 -7.70 -6.64 6.11
CA TYR A 190 -7.07 -5.39 6.55
C TYR A 190 -7.15 -5.21 8.07
N ALA A 191 -8.30 -5.51 8.68
CA ALA A 191 -8.44 -5.42 10.13
C ALA A 191 -7.49 -6.38 10.87
N ASP A 192 -7.31 -7.60 10.35
CA ASP A 192 -6.38 -8.60 10.91
C ASP A 192 -4.92 -8.14 10.78
N ARG A 193 -4.53 -7.51 9.66
CA ARG A 193 -3.20 -6.91 9.48
C ARG A 193 -2.97 -5.76 10.44
N MET A 194 -3.96 -4.88 10.61
CA MET A 194 -3.90 -3.78 11.58
C MET A 194 -3.78 -4.31 13.02
N ALA A 195 -4.48 -5.39 13.37
CA ALA A 195 -4.40 -6.00 14.70
C ALA A 195 -3.00 -6.58 15.00
N GLN A 196 -2.28 -7.05 13.96
CA GLN A 196 -0.91 -7.57 14.10
C GLN A 196 0.13 -6.47 14.34
N ASP A 197 -0.08 -5.28 13.76
CA ASP A 197 0.83 -4.13 13.90
C ASP A 197 0.06 -2.80 14.00
N PRO A 198 -0.64 -2.56 15.11
CA PRO A 198 -1.49 -1.38 15.25
C PRO A 198 -0.71 -0.06 15.23
N ALA A 199 0.58 -0.06 15.56
CA ALA A 199 1.42 1.14 15.56
C ALA A 199 1.72 1.64 14.14
N ARG A 200 1.72 0.74 13.15
CA ARG A 200 1.96 1.05 11.75
C ARG A 200 0.69 1.49 11.01
N PHE A 201 -0.50 1.24 11.55
CA PHE A 201 -1.76 1.54 10.89
C PHE A 201 -2.44 2.81 11.41
N ALA A 202 -3.05 3.55 10.48
CA ALA A 202 -4.06 4.56 10.77
C ALA A 202 -5.34 4.20 10.01
N ARG A 203 -6.40 3.85 10.74
CA ARG A 203 -7.73 3.57 10.17
C ARG A 203 -8.50 4.87 9.99
N ILE A 204 -8.95 5.13 8.78
CA ILE A 204 -9.74 6.30 8.40
C ILE A 204 -11.14 5.85 8.01
N ASP A 205 -12.16 6.36 8.67
CA ASP A 205 -13.56 6.18 8.29
C ASP A 205 -13.83 6.92 6.96
N ALA A 206 -13.83 6.16 5.86
CA ALA A 206 -13.99 6.68 4.51
C ALA A 206 -15.46 6.88 4.09
N ALA A 207 -16.43 6.57 4.97
CA ALA A 207 -17.85 6.85 4.73
C ALA A 207 -18.20 8.33 4.92
N ARG A 208 -17.36 9.08 5.63
CA ARG A 208 -17.57 10.50 5.96
C ARG A 208 -17.47 11.39 4.72
N ALA A 209 -17.95 12.63 4.85
CA ALA A 209 -17.75 13.66 3.82
C ALA A 209 -16.25 13.83 3.50
N ARG A 210 -15.93 14.10 2.24
CA ARG A 210 -14.55 14.18 1.72
C ARG A 210 -13.65 15.10 2.56
N GLU A 211 -14.18 16.25 2.99
CA GLU A 211 -13.45 17.24 3.79
C GLU A 211 -13.10 16.67 5.17
N ASN A 212 -14.02 15.91 5.78
CA ASN A 212 -13.79 15.27 7.07
C ASN A 212 -12.78 14.12 6.97
N VAL A 213 -12.82 13.35 5.88
CA VAL A 213 -11.82 12.32 5.58
C VAL A 213 -10.45 12.97 5.41
N TRP A 214 -10.36 14.06 4.65
CA TRP A 214 -9.11 14.79 4.48
C TRP A 214 -8.57 15.30 5.81
N HIS A 215 -9.42 15.91 6.63
CA HIS A 215 -9.00 16.38 7.95
C HIS A 215 -8.46 15.24 8.82
N ALA A 216 -9.13 14.09 8.84
CA ALA A 216 -8.66 12.92 9.58
C ALA A 216 -7.32 12.39 9.04
N VAL A 217 -7.14 12.33 7.72
CA VAL A 217 -5.85 11.96 7.10
C VAL A 217 -4.77 12.95 7.51
N TYR A 218 -5.00 14.25 7.33
CA TYR A 218 -4.02 15.28 7.66
C TYR A 218 -3.60 15.23 9.13
N GLN A 219 -4.57 15.05 10.05
CA GLN A 219 -4.30 14.98 11.48
C GLN A 219 -3.36 13.83 11.85
N VAL A 220 -3.49 12.66 11.20
CA VAL A 220 -2.57 11.53 11.42
C VAL A 220 -1.11 11.92 11.13
N PHE A 221 -0.86 12.72 10.09
CA PHE A 221 0.48 13.16 9.72
C PHE A 221 0.99 14.29 10.62
N ALA A 222 0.10 15.17 11.06
CA ALA A 222 0.41 16.21 12.03
C ALA A 222 0.78 15.62 13.40
N ASP A 223 0.02 14.63 13.90
CA ASP A 223 0.29 13.94 15.16
C ASP A 223 1.64 13.19 15.14
N LYS A 224 2.11 12.77 13.96
CA LYS A 224 3.44 12.18 13.78
C LYS A 224 4.55 13.24 13.62
N GLY A 225 4.20 14.53 13.56
CA GLY A 225 5.15 15.62 13.32
C GLY A 225 5.73 15.63 11.89
N TRP A 226 5.04 15.00 10.95
CA TRP A 226 5.46 14.98 9.54
C TRP A 226 4.85 16.12 8.71
N LEU A 227 3.76 16.66 9.18
CA LEU A 227 3.12 17.89 8.69
C LEU A 227 2.92 18.86 9.86
N PRO A 228 2.79 20.20 9.61
CA PRO A 228 2.56 21.18 10.66
C PRO A 228 1.21 21.04 11.34
#